data_809d13e81d73f96ced6dc6c42c19b721
#
_entry.id   809d13e81d73f96ced6dc6c42c19b721
#
_cell.length_a   1.000
_cell.length_b   1.000
_cell.length_c   1.000
_cell.angle_alpha   90.00
_cell.angle_beta   90.00
_cell.angle_gamma   90.00
#
_symmetry.space_group_name_H-M   'P 1'
#
loop_
_entity.id
_entity.type
_entity.pdbx_description
1 polymer ?
#
loop_
_entity_poly.entity_id
_entity_poly.type
_entity_poly.pdbx_seq_one_letter_code
_entity_poly.pdbx_strand_id
1 'polypeptide(L)'
;MASRIAWPILGLAALLIFNAVFIPSFFQIESRDGHLYGSLIDVLNRGSIGAILAIGMTLVIATGGVDLSVGSVMAIAGAIAALMLTETDMAMAVIFPCVALVAVIAGLFNGLLIAYLKIQPIIATLILMVSGRGIAKFITGEKIITIGDEFRNPVFDFVGKGHLFGIPFPITIFIVLFFATALIVRRTSIGLFIEAVGANETASRASGINDRAVKIAVYTFAALCAAIAGLIDTSNINAADTINAGVFTELDAIFAVVVGGTALTGGRFSLTGSLIGAILLQTLMTTLYTYGVPSDVAPVPKALVILGVCLMQSPEFRDSVRSWFRIHQKLEERR
;
A
#
# COMPACT_ATOMS: atom_id res chain seq x y z
N MET A 1 4.39 21.93 1.54
CA MET A 1 3.62 20.69 1.74
C MET A 1 2.18 20.82 1.24
N ALA A 2 1.44 21.86 1.58
CA ALA A 2 0.04 22.01 1.15
C ALA A 2 -0.19 21.88 -0.36
N SER A 3 0.70 22.41 -1.20
CA SER A 3 0.54 22.35 -2.66
C SER A 3 0.73 20.95 -3.27
N ARG A 4 1.50 20.06 -2.63
CA ARG A 4 1.75 18.70 -3.14
C ARG A 4 0.57 17.75 -2.86
N ILE A 5 -0.10 17.91 -1.72
CA ILE A 5 -1.28 17.11 -1.35
C ILE A 5 -2.53 17.60 -2.11
N ALA A 6 -2.54 18.83 -2.62
CA ALA A 6 -3.68 19.37 -3.35
C ALA A 6 -4.02 18.54 -4.63
N TRP A 7 -3.01 18.08 -5.36
CA TRP A 7 -3.22 17.33 -6.60
C TRP A 7 -3.92 15.98 -6.41
N PRO A 8 -3.49 15.10 -5.47
CA PRO A 8 -4.23 13.86 -5.20
C PRO A 8 -5.64 14.13 -4.65
N ILE A 9 -5.84 15.19 -3.86
CA ILE A 9 -7.18 15.58 -3.41
C ILE A 9 -8.06 16.01 -4.59
N LEU A 10 -7.52 16.83 -5.49
CA LEU A 10 -8.25 17.25 -6.70
C LEU A 10 -8.55 16.06 -7.62
N GLY A 11 -7.61 15.14 -7.79
CA GLY A 11 -7.81 13.92 -8.56
C GLY A 11 -8.90 13.03 -7.96
N LEU A 12 -8.87 12.82 -6.64
CA LEU A 12 -9.90 12.07 -5.94
C LEU A 12 -11.26 12.76 -6.02
N ALA A 13 -11.31 14.09 -5.80
CA ALA A 13 -12.55 14.86 -5.92
C ALA A 13 -13.13 14.80 -7.33
N ALA A 14 -12.31 14.95 -8.37
CA ALA A 14 -12.74 14.83 -9.76
C ALA A 14 -13.32 13.44 -10.06
N LEU A 15 -12.69 12.38 -9.56
CA LEU A 15 -13.16 11.01 -9.74
C LEU A 15 -14.46 10.75 -8.95
N LEU A 16 -14.58 11.28 -7.74
CA LEU A 16 -15.84 11.20 -6.97
C LEU A 16 -16.97 11.97 -7.63
N ILE A 17 -16.70 13.16 -8.17
CA ILE A 17 -17.70 13.94 -8.94
C ILE A 17 -18.11 13.17 -10.20
N PHE A 18 -17.14 12.59 -10.92
CA PHE A 18 -17.43 11.74 -12.08
C PHE A 18 -18.37 10.59 -11.69
N ASN A 19 -18.06 9.86 -10.60
CA ASN A 19 -18.91 8.78 -10.13
C ASN A 19 -20.30 9.26 -9.68
N ALA A 20 -20.40 10.45 -9.06
CA ALA A 20 -21.68 11.02 -8.66
C ALA A 20 -22.60 11.32 -9.86
N VAL A 21 -22.02 11.77 -10.98
CA VAL A 21 -22.77 12.13 -12.20
C VAL A 21 -23.14 10.89 -13.02
N PHE A 22 -22.19 9.95 -13.17
CA PHE A 22 -22.33 8.84 -14.12
C PHE A 22 -22.73 7.52 -13.47
N ILE A 23 -22.61 7.37 -12.14
CA ILE A 23 -22.97 6.16 -11.39
C ILE A 23 -23.91 6.54 -10.24
N PRO A 24 -25.22 6.63 -10.46
CA PRO A 24 -26.17 7.14 -9.44
C PRO A 24 -26.18 6.34 -8.13
N SER A 25 -25.84 5.05 -8.18
CA SER A 25 -25.78 4.17 -7.01
C SER A 25 -24.47 4.26 -6.22
N PHE A 26 -23.44 4.97 -6.73
CA PHE A 26 -22.11 4.98 -6.13
C PHE A 26 -22.09 5.50 -4.68
N PHE A 27 -22.93 6.49 -4.37
CA PHE A 27 -23.04 7.10 -3.04
C PHE A 27 -24.14 6.50 -2.18
N GLN A 28 -24.87 5.49 -2.68
CA GLN A 28 -25.90 4.83 -1.90
C GLN A 28 -25.22 3.93 -0.86
N ILE A 29 -25.55 4.19 0.41
CA ILE A 29 -25.11 3.38 1.53
C ILE A 29 -26.37 2.71 2.08
N GLU A 30 -26.38 1.39 2.07
CA GLU A 30 -27.44 0.56 2.64
C GLU A 30 -26.97 -0.02 3.97
N SER A 31 -27.86 -0.06 4.94
CA SER A 31 -27.64 -0.82 6.18
C SER A 31 -28.45 -2.09 6.13
N ARG A 32 -27.78 -3.26 6.14
CA ARG A 32 -28.41 -4.58 6.16
C ARG A 32 -27.86 -5.31 7.39
N ASP A 33 -28.75 -5.79 8.25
CA ASP A 33 -28.38 -6.50 9.49
C ASP A 33 -27.38 -5.76 10.39
N GLY A 34 -27.45 -4.40 10.41
CA GLY A 34 -26.54 -3.56 11.17
C GLY A 34 -25.16 -3.34 10.53
N HIS A 35 -24.95 -3.83 9.30
CA HIS A 35 -23.71 -3.65 8.53
C HIS A 35 -23.90 -2.66 7.39
N LEU A 36 -22.88 -1.85 7.12
CA LEU A 36 -22.89 -0.87 6.05
C LEU A 36 -22.38 -1.50 4.75
N TYR A 37 -23.14 -1.32 3.67
CA TYR A 37 -22.82 -1.76 2.31
C TYR A 37 -22.96 -0.58 1.34
N GLY A 38 -22.22 -0.63 0.24
CA GLY A 38 -22.25 0.36 -0.83
C GLY A 38 -20.87 0.56 -1.45
N SER A 39 -20.85 1.18 -2.64
CA SER A 39 -19.60 1.35 -3.39
C SER A 39 -18.53 2.12 -2.62
N LEU A 40 -18.90 3.11 -1.80
CA LEU A 40 -17.94 3.81 -0.94
C LEU A 40 -17.34 2.91 0.14
N ILE A 41 -18.15 2.05 0.74
CA ILE A 41 -17.69 1.09 1.75
C ILE A 41 -16.77 0.07 1.09
N ASP A 42 -17.11 -0.41 -0.11
CA ASP A 42 -16.30 -1.33 -0.90
C ASP A 42 -14.95 -0.71 -1.29
N VAL A 43 -14.94 0.57 -1.70
CA VAL A 43 -13.69 1.31 -1.97
C VAL A 43 -12.80 1.33 -0.73
N LEU A 44 -13.34 1.62 0.45
CA LEU A 44 -12.55 1.66 1.68
C LEU A 44 -12.12 0.26 2.12
N ASN A 45 -12.99 -0.74 2.00
CA ASN A 45 -12.71 -2.13 2.39
C ASN A 45 -11.60 -2.74 1.52
N ARG A 46 -11.77 -2.72 0.20
CA ARG A 46 -10.74 -3.21 -0.75
C ARG A 46 -9.49 -2.35 -0.71
N GLY A 47 -9.66 -1.03 -0.57
CA GLY A 47 -8.57 -0.07 -0.46
C GLY A 47 -7.76 -0.18 0.84
N SER A 48 -8.27 -0.88 1.87
CA SER A 48 -7.56 -1.08 3.13
C SER A 48 -6.22 -1.79 2.93
N ILE A 49 -6.15 -2.80 2.06
CA ILE A 49 -4.93 -3.53 1.71
C ILE A 49 -3.90 -2.56 1.13
N GLY A 50 -4.27 -1.81 0.09
CA GLY A 50 -3.40 -0.80 -0.53
C GLY A 50 -2.99 0.32 0.43
N ALA A 51 -3.89 0.75 1.32
CA ALA A 51 -3.62 1.76 2.34
C ALA A 51 -2.61 1.28 3.38
N ILE A 52 -2.75 0.02 3.87
CA ILE A 52 -1.80 -0.60 4.80
C ILE A 52 -0.41 -0.69 4.17
N LEU A 53 -0.31 -1.17 2.92
CA LEU A 53 0.95 -1.24 2.19
C LEU A 53 1.55 0.15 1.96
N ALA A 54 0.73 1.14 1.61
CA ALA A 54 1.18 2.52 1.42
C ALA A 54 1.71 3.16 2.71
N ILE A 55 1.17 2.82 3.89
CA ILE A 55 1.70 3.29 5.18
C ILE A 55 3.14 2.78 5.36
N GLY A 56 3.40 1.48 5.19
CA GLY A 56 4.73 0.90 5.28
C GLY A 56 5.68 1.49 4.23
N MET A 57 5.25 1.50 2.97
CA MET A 57 6.02 2.02 1.84
C MET A 57 6.38 3.50 1.99
N THR A 58 5.51 4.30 2.63
CA THR A 58 5.79 5.73 2.89
C THR A 58 7.06 5.91 3.72
N LEU A 59 7.24 5.11 4.77
CA LEU A 59 8.42 5.22 5.63
C LEU A 59 9.69 4.72 4.92
N VAL A 60 9.57 3.66 4.11
CA VAL A 60 10.68 3.17 3.29
C VAL A 60 11.12 4.23 2.28
N ILE A 61 10.18 4.79 1.50
CA ILE A 61 10.47 5.84 0.51
C ILE A 61 11.02 7.09 1.20
N ALA A 62 10.53 7.44 2.39
CA ALA A 62 11.04 8.55 3.17
C ALA A 62 12.54 8.40 3.50
N THR A 63 13.08 7.19 3.63
CA THR A 63 14.53 6.95 3.80
C THR A 63 15.32 6.93 2.48
N GLY A 64 14.70 7.22 1.35
CA GLY A 64 15.32 7.16 0.02
C GLY A 64 15.41 5.74 -0.56
N GLY A 65 14.66 4.78 0.01
CA GLY A 65 14.58 3.40 -0.47
C GLY A 65 13.26 3.09 -1.16
N VAL A 66 13.17 1.88 -1.71
CA VAL A 66 11.93 1.28 -2.25
C VAL A 66 11.88 -0.17 -1.82
N ASP A 67 10.72 -0.70 -1.50
CA ASP A 67 10.54 -2.10 -1.14
C ASP A 67 9.63 -2.80 -2.15
N LEU A 68 10.25 -3.57 -3.04
CA LEU A 68 9.53 -4.37 -4.05
C LEU A 68 9.05 -5.72 -3.48
N SER A 69 9.48 -6.09 -2.28
CA SER A 69 9.17 -7.40 -1.71
C SER A 69 7.82 -7.49 -1.00
N VAL A 70 7.13 -6.35 -0.77
CA VAL A 70 5.88 -6.33 0.02
C VAL A 70 4.81 -7.29 -0.53
N GLY A 71 4.69 -7.42 -1.86
CA GLY A 71 3.75 -8.36 -2.48
C GLY A 71 4.12 -9.83 -2.25
N SER A 72 5.42 -10.18 -2.25
CA SER A 72 5.87 -11.54 -1.94
C SER A 72 5.74 -11.88 -0.44
N VAL A 73 6.00 -10.91 0.44
CA VAL A 73 5.79 -11.07 1.89
C VAL A 73 4.30 -11.26 2.21
N MET A 74 3.41 -10.52 1.51
CA MET A 74 1.97 -10.69 1.57
C MET A 74 1.57 -12.12 1.18
N ALA A 75 2.11 -12.66 0.07
CA ALA A 75 1.85 -14.03 -0.37
C ALA A 75 2.38 -15.08 0.62
N ILE A 76 3.59 -14.90 1.20
CA ILE A 76 4.13 -15.78 2.23
C ILE A 76 3.23 -15.78 3.48
N ALA A 77 2.80 -14.60 3.92
CA ALA A 77 1.93 -14.46 5.08
C ALA A 77 0.62 -15.22 4.92
N GLY A 78 -0.03 -15.08 3.77
CA GLY A 78 -1.25 -15.81 3.42
C GLY A 78 -1.01 -17.32 3.32
N ALA A 79 0.08 -17.75 2.68
CA ALA A 79 0.45 -19.16 2.56
C ALA A 79 0.64 -19.83 3.91
N ILE A 80 1.38 -19.19 4.82
CA ILE A 80 1.63 -19.74 6.18
C ILE A 80 0.32 -19.80 6.96
N ALA A 81 -0.49 -18.74 6.93
CA ALA A 81 -1.75 -18.71 7.63
C ALA A 81 -2.69 -19.82 7.16
N ALA A 82 -2.86 -19.98 5.83
CA ALA A 82 -3.72 -21.01 5.27
C ALA A 82 -3.20 -22.41 5.56
N LEU A 83 -1.89 -22.67 5.38
CA LEU A 83 -1.27 -23.96 5.68
C LEU A 83 -1.47 -24.34 7.15
N MET A 84 -1.18 -23.41 8.08
CA MET A 84 -1.34 -23.68 9.51
C MET A 84 -2.80 -23.92 9.90
N LEU A 85 -3.75 -23.25 9.24
CA LEU A 85 -5.20 -23.46 9.47
C LEU A 85 -5.67 -24.82 8.97
N THR A 86 -5.15 -25.29 7.82
CA THR A 86 -5.66 -26.52 7.19
C THR A 86 -4.90 -27.77 7.63
N GLU A 87 -3.64 -27.65 8.02
CA GLU A 87 -2.79 -28.80 8.34
C GLU A 87 -2.49 -28.94 9.84
N THR A 88 -2.93 -27.96 10.66
CA THR A 88 -2.66 -27.99 12.10
C THR A 88 -3.87 -27.55 12.92
N ASP A 89 -3.98 -28.05 14.16
CA ASP A 89 -5.01 -27.63 15.12
C ASP A 89 -4.54 -26.41 15.96
N MET A 90 -3.64 -25.59 15.43
CA MET A 90 -3.07 -24.47 16.20
C MET A 90 -4.08 -23.33 16.35
N ALA A 91 -4.11 -22.75 17.56
CA ALA A 91 -4.94 -21.57 17.83
C ALA A 91 -4.41 -20.35 17.08
N MET A 92 -5.33 -19.40 16.73
CA MET A 92 -4.96 -18.11 16.11
C MET A 92 -3.90 -17.34 16.90
N ALA A 93 -3.89 -17.49 18.23
CA ALA A 93 -2.86 -16.92 19.10
C ALA A 93 -1.43 -17.40 18.80
N VAL A 94 -1.26 -18.51 18.07
CA VAL A 94 0.02 -19.01 17.58
C VAL A 94 0.25 -18.63 16.11
N ILE A 95 -0.79 -18.74 15.27
CA ILE A 95 -0.69 -18.48 13.83
C ILE A 95 -0.29 -17.03 13.56
N PHE A 96 -0.97 -16.04 14.17
CA PHE A 96 -0.63 -14.63 13.95
C PHE A 96 0.79 -14.26 14.36
N PRO A 97 1.32 -14.64 15.54
CA PRO A 97 2.72 -14.43 15.86
C PRO A 97 3.71 -15.14 14.92
N CYS A 98 3.39 -16.33 14.42
CA CYS A 98 4.22 -17.03 13.44
C CYS A 98 4.31 -16.25 12.13
N VAL A 99 3.18 -15.77 11.60
CA VAL A 99 3.14 -14.92 10.41
C VAL A 99 3.89 -13.60 10.64
N ALA A 100 3.69 -12.96 11.79
CA ALA A 100 4.42 -11.75 12.15
C ALA A 100 5.94 -11.98 12.26
N LEU A 101 6.36 -13.09 12.84
CA LEU A 101 7.78 -13.47 12.94
C LEU A 101 8.42 -13.61 11.56
N VAL A 102 7.76 -14.30 10.63
CA VAL A 102 8.27 -14.45 9.26
C VAL A 102 8.35 -13.11 8.55
N ALA A 103 7.38 -12.22 8.73
CA ALA A 103 7.45 -10.86 8.21
C ALA A 103 8.62 -10.06 8.80
N VAL A 104 8.85 -10.17 10.11
CA VAL A 104 10.02 -9.56 10.78
C VAL A 104 11.32 -10.09 10.18
N ILE A 105 11.44 -11.40 9.97
CA ILE A 105 12.62 -12.01 9.34
C ILE A 105 12.83 -11.47 7.92
N ALA A 106 11.77 -11.37 7.11
CA ALA A 106 11.81 -10.84 5.76
C ALA A 106 12.25 -9.36 5.74
N GLY A 107 11.68 -8.54 6.63
CA GLY A 107 12.03 -7.13 6.76
C GLY A 107 13.46 -6.91 7.29
N LEU A 108 13.88 -7.72 8.27
CA LEU A 108 15.27 -7.73 8.75
C LEU A 108 16.23 -8.12 7.64
N PHE A 109 15.92 -9.12 6.84
CA PHE A 109 16.75 -9.54 5.70
C PHE A 109 17.00 -8.36 4.76
N ASN A 110 15.95 -7.69 4.26
CA ASN A 110 16.11 -6.50 3.43
C ASN A 110 16.85 -5.37 4.14
N GLY A 111 16.46 -5.09 5.39
CA GLY A 111 17.08 -4.03 6.18
C GLY A 111 18.58 -4.24 6.40
N LEU A 112 19.01 -5.47 6.66
CA LEU A 112 20.42 -5.82 6.84
C LEU A 112 21.21 -5.72 5.54
N LEU A 113 20.67 -6.21 4.42
CA LEU A 113 21.31 -6.10 3.10
C LEU A 113 21.55 -4.64 2.74
N ILE A 114 20.57 -3.78 2.99
CA ILE A 114 20.64 -2.36 2.63
C ILE A 114 21.50 -1.57 3.62
N ALA A 115 21.34 -1.79 4.93
CA ALA A 115 21.99 -0.98 5.95
C ALA A 115 23.44 -1.36 6.18
N TYR A 116 23.78 -2.64 6.15
CA TYR A 116 25.14 -3.13 6.43
C TYR A 116 25.93 -3.48 5.18
N LEU A 117 25.32 -4.23 4.25
CA LEU A 117 26.00 -4.62 3.01
C LEU A 117 25.95 -3.53 1.94
N LYS A 118 25.21 -2.43 2.19
CA LYS A 118 25.09 -1.28 1.28
C LYS A 118 24.60 -1.66 -0.13
N ILE A 119 23.83 -2.74 -0.22
CA ILE A 119 23.18 -3.14 -1.46
C ILE A 119 22.11 -2.09 -1.79
N GLN A 120 22.01 -1.71 -3.05
CA GLN A 120 20.99 -0.78 -3.50
C GLN A 120 19.58 -1.32 -3.15
N PRO A 121 18.69 -0.50 -2.56
CA PRO A 121 17.38 -0.94 -2.08
C PRO A 121 16.57 -1.73 -3.09
N ILE A 122 16.50 -1.26 -4.34
CA ILE A 122 15.77 -1.93 -5.42
C ILE A 122 16.32 -3.35 -5.64
N ILE A 123 17.65 -3.53 -5.65
CA ILE A 123 18.28 -4.84 -5.88
C ILE A 123 17.99 -5.77 -4.69
N ALA A 124 18.18 -5.31 -3.45
CA ALA A 124 17.97 -6.11 -2.26
C ALA A 124 16.50 -6.61 -2.17
N THR A 125 15.54 -5.70 -2.38
CA THR A 125 14.11 -6.04 -2.27
C THR A 125 13.61 -6.84 -3.48
N LEU A 126 14.22 -6.68 -4.67
CA LEU A 126 13.95 -7.51 -5.83
C LEU A 126 14.37 -8.97 -5.59
N ILE A 127 15.52 -9.21 -4.92
CA ILE A 127 15.94 -10.56 -4.54
C ILE A 127 14.85 -11.22 -3.69
N LEU A 128 14.37 -10.52 -2.65
CA LEU A 128 13.30 -11.06 -1.81
C LEU A 128 11.96 -11.15 -2.54
N MET A 129 11.64 -10.24 -3.46
CA MET A 129 10.45 -10.33 -4.28
C MET A 129 10.42 -11.65 -5.08
N VAL A 130 11.51 -11.99 -5.75
CA VAL A 130 11.60 -13.21 -6.58
C VAL A 130 11.69 -14.45 -5.70
N SER A 131 12.61 -14.48 -4.74
CA SER A 131 12.78 -15.64 -3.85
C SER A 131 11.57 -15.86 -2.94
N GLY A 132 10.96 -14.77 -2.44
CA GLY A 132 9.75 -14.83 -1.61
C GLY A 132 8.55 -15.41 -2.36
N ARG A 133 8.39 -15.12 -3.65
CA ARG A 133 7.39 -15.79 -4.51
C ARG A 133 7.65 -17.29 -4.60
N GLY A 134 8.90 -17.70 -4.77
CA GLY A 134 9.30 -19.11 -4.75
C GLY A 134 9.01 -19.76 -3.40
N ILE A 135 9.33 -19.08 -2.29
CA ILE A 135 9.05 -19.56 -0.93
C ILE A 135 7.55 -19.75 -0.70
N ALA A 136 6.72 -18.76 -1.10
CA ALA A 136 5.27 -18.86 -0.96
C ALA A 136 4.69 -20.07 -1.74
N LYS A 137 5.15 -20.28 -2.98
CA LYS A 137 4.78 -21.43 -3.80
C LYS A 137 5.26 -22.75 -3.20
N PHE A 138 6.48 -22.79 -2.68
CA PHE A 138 7.03 -23.97 -2.01
C PHE A 138 6.18 -24.36 -0.78
N ILE A 139 5.78 -23.37 0.05
CA ILE A 139 4.92 -23.60 1.22
C ILE A 139 3.58 -24.21 0.82
N THR A 140 2.98 -23.76 -0.28
CA THR A 140 1.67 -24.25 -0.74
C THR A 140 1.75 -25.46 -1.67
N GLY A 141 2.96 -25.97 -1.98
CA GLY A 141 3.16 -27.03 -2.97
C GLY A 141 2.67 -26.63 -4.36
N GLU A 142 2.80 -25.34 -4.74
CA GLU A 142 2.33 -24.74 -6.01
C GLU A 142 0.82 -24.85 -6.24
N LYS A 143 0.04 -25.06 -5.19
CA LYS A 143 -1.43 -25.16 -5.24
C LYS A 143 -2.07 -24.01 -4.49
N ILE A 144 -3.33 -23.73 -4.82
CA ILE A 144 -4.17 -22.87 -4.02
C ILE A 144 -4.64 -23.67 -2.81
N ILE A 145 -4.29 -23.22 -1.60
CA ILE A 145 -4.80 -23.82 -0.36
C ILE A 145 -6.15 -23.15 -0.05
N THR A 146 -7.23 -23.89 -0.23
CA THR A 146 -8.58 -23.41 0.10
C THR A 146 -8.89 -23.73 1.56
N ILE A 147 -9.33 -22.73 2.31
CA ILE A 147 -9.80 -22.91 3.70
C ILE A 147 -11.29 -23.29 3.63
N GLY A 148 -11.55 -24.61 3.59
CA GLY A 148 -12.90 -25.17 3.57
C GLY A 148 -13.66 -24.92 4.87
N ASP A 149 -14.97 -25.21 4.88
CA ASP A 149 -15.84 -24.95 6.05
C ASP A 149 -15.37 -25.71 7.31
N GLU A 150 -14.74 -26.88 7.14
CA GLU A 150 -14.16 -27.69 8.21
C GLU A 150 -12.93 -27.04 8.90
N PHE A 151 -12.22 -26.15 8.18
CA PHE A 151 -11.03 -25.43 8.69
C PHE A 151 -11.33 -23.99 9.06
N ARG A 152 -12.58 -23.58 8.95
CA ARG A 152 -12.99 -22.20 9.26
C ARG A 152 -12.74 -21.84 10.71
N ASN A 153 -12.06 -20.72 10.90
CA ASN A 153 -11.86 -20.14 12.23
C ASN A 153 -12.54 -18.77 12.30
N PRO A 154 -13.50 -18.58 13.22
CA PRO A 154 -14.23 -17.30 13.34
C PRO A 154 -13.33 -16.07 13.53
N VAL A 155 -12.19 -16.24 14.23
CA VAL A 155 -11.23 -15.15 14.44
C VAL A 155 -10.51 -14.79 13.14
N PHE A 156 -10.16 -15.79 12.33
CA PHE A 156 -9.54 -15.56 11.02
C PHE A 156 -10.53 -14.94 10.04
N ASP A 157 -11.73 -15.47 9.95
CA ASP A 157 -12.80 -14.94 9.10
C ASP A 157 -13.13 -13.48 9.48
N PHE A 158 -13.06 -13.13 10.76
CA PHE A 158 -13.30 -11.78 11.23
C PHE A 158 -12.26 -10.77 10.71
N VAL A 159 -11.02 -11.19 10.48
CA VAL A 159 -9.95 -10.31 9.98
C VAL A 159 -10.28 -9.74 8.60
N GLY A 160 -10.82 -10.56 7.68
CA GLY A 160 -11.17 -10.12 6.32
C GLY A 160 -12.63 -9.70 6.16
N LYS A 161 -13.56 -10.44 6.78
CA LYS A 161 -15.02 -10.34 6.55
C LYS A 161 -15.81 -9.80 7.74
N GLY A 162 -15.16 -9.69 8.91
CA GLY A 162 -15.80 -9.17 10.12
C GLY A 162 -16.23 -7.71 9.98
N HIS A 163 -17.10 -7.29 10.90
CA HIS A 163 -17.55 -5.91 11.00
C HIS A 163 -17.40 -5.43 12.44
N LEU A 164 -16.93 -4.21 12.60
CA LEU A 164 -16.86 -3.53 13.90
C LEU A 164 -17.69 -2.24 13.80
N PHE A 165 -18.70 -2.10 14.66
CA PHE A 165 -19.67 -0.98 14.61
C PHE A 165 -20.32 -0.79 13.23
N GLY A 166 -20.59 -1.90 12.52
CA GLY A 166 -21.18 -1.89 11.18
C GLY A 166 -20.21 -1.61 10.03
N ILE A 167 -18.95 -1.31 10.32
CA ILE A 167 -17.90 -1.04 9.32
C ILE A 167 -17.08 -2.31 9.12
N PRO A 168 -16.69 -2.69 7.87
CA PRO A 168 -15.79 -3.80 7.61
C PRO A 168 -14.49 -3.71 8.42
N PHE A 169 -14.07 -4.80 9.03
CA PHE A 169 -12.94 -4.83 9.95
C PHE A 169 -11.58 -4.45 9.30
N PRO A 170 -11.32 -4.77 8.01
CA PRO A 170 -10.12 -4.28 7.31
C PRO A 170 -9.98 -2.75 7.33
N ILE A 171 -11.12 -2.01 7.26
CA ILE A 171 -11.12 -0.55 7.38
C ILE A 171 -10.64 -0.14 8.77
N THR A 172 -11.10 -0.81 9.81
CA THR A 172 -10.69 -0.54 11.19
C THR A 172 -9.19 -0.80 11.37
N ILE A 173 -8.66 -1.90 10.79
CA ILE A 173 -7.22 -2.24 10.87
C ILE A 173 -6.39 -1.12 10.25
N PHE A 174 -6.71 -0.67 9.04
CA PHE A 174 -5.90 0.37 8.41
C PHE A 174 -6.01 1.72 9.13
N ILE A 175 -7.19 2.08 9.66
CA ILE A 175 -7.38 3.32 10.44
C ILE A 175 -6.52 3.28 11.70
N VAL A 176 -6.58 2.19 12.47
CA VAL A 176 -5.78 2.02 13.68
C VAL A 176 -4.28 2.09 13.35
N LEU A 177 -3.84 1.38 12.30
CA LEU A 177 -2.44 1.38 11.87
C LEU A 177 -2.00 2.78 11.41
N PHE A 178 -2.84 3.49 10.67
CA PHE A 178 -2.56 4.86 10.23
C PHE A 178 -2.39 5.80 11.42
N PHE A 179 -3.32 5.80 12.37
CA PHE A 179 -3.24 6.69 13.52
C PHE A 179 -2.09 6.31 14.46
N ALA A 180 -1.83 5.02 14.67
CA ALA A 180 -0.69 4.55 15.45
C ALA A 180 0.63 5.00 14.82
N THR A 181 0.81 4.78 13.51
CA THR A 181 2.01 5.22 12.77
C THR A 181 2.13 6.74 12.78
N ALA A 182 1.05 7.47 12.53
CA ALA A 182 1.05 8.93 12.56
C ALA A 182 1.40 9.48 13.95
N LEU A 183 0.91 8.85 15.00
CA LEU A 183 1.23 9.22 16.38
C LEU A 183 2.72 8.99 16.67
N ILE A 184 3.26 7.81 16.34
CA ILE A 184 4.67 7.47 16.54
C ILE A 184 5.55 8.47 15.79
N VAL A 185 5.29 8.67 14.49
CA VAL A 185 6.10 9.53 13.63
C VAL A 185 6.03 11.02 14.05
N ARG A 186 4.87 11.50 14.50
CA ARG A 186 4.69 12.93 14.87
C ARG A 186 5.05 13.25 16.31
N ARG A 187 4.97 12.28 17.23
CA ARG A 187 5.15 12.49 18.66
C ARG A 187 6.49 11.99 19.19
N THR A 188 7.24 11.26 18.38
CA THR A 188 8.58 10.76 18.74
C THR A 188 9.63 11.28 17.76
N SER A 189 10.91 11.12 18.12
CA SER A 189 12.04 11.47 17.25
C SER A 189 12.18 10.56 16.01
N ILE A 190 11.45 9.45 15.95
CA ILE A 190 11.54 8.46 14.85
C ILE A 190 11.25 9.12 13.51
N GLY A 191 10.18 9.92 13.41
CA GLY A 191 9.85 10.63 12.17
C GLY A 191 10.93 11.58 11.72
N LEU A 192 11.52 12.34 12.65
CA LEU A 192 12.64 13.22 12.37
C LEU A 192 13.87 12.45 11.88
N PHE A 193 14.17 11.30 12.49
CA PHE A 193 15.28 10.44 12.08
C PHE A 193 15.07 9.87 10.67
N ILE A 194 13.86 9.43 10.34
CA ILE A 194 13.50 8.95 9.00
C ILE A 194 13.72 10.07 7.96
N GLU A 195 13.19 11.26 8.21
CA GLU A 195 13.37 12.43 7.30
C GLU A 195 14.83 12.83 7.17
N ALA A 196 15.59 12.85 8.26
CA ALA A 196 17.00 13.21 8.26
C ALA A 196 17.84 12.21 7.45
N VAL A 197 17.66 10.90 7.69
CA VAL A 197 18.37 9.84 6.96
C VAL A 197 18.04 9.88 5.47
N GLY A 198 16.77 10.12 5.10
CA GLY A 198 16.37 10.24 3.71
C GLY A 198 16.86 11.51 3.03
N ALA A 199 17.02 12.61 3.77
CA ALA A 199 17.54 13.86 3.22
C ALA A 199 19.05 13.79 2.97
N ASN A 200 19.81 13.26 3.92
CA ASN A 200 21.26 13.05 3.78
C ASN A 200 21.78 12.06 4.82
N GLU A 201 22.04 10.83 4.39
CA GLU A 201 22.52 9.74 5.24
C GLU A 201 23.85 10.07 5.94
N THR A 202 24.79 10.69 5.21
CA THR A 202 26.12 11.03 5.73
C THR A 202 26.04 12.11 6.80
N ALA A 203 25.27 13.15 6.57
CA ALA A 203 25.07 14.23 7.54
C ALA A 203 24.34 13.73 8.78
N SER A 204 23.34 12.86 8.62
CA SER A 204 22.59 12.25 9.72
C SER A 204 23.50 11.44 10.63
N ARG A 205 24.37 10.63 10.05
CA ARG A 205 25.37 9.85 10.80
C ARG A 205 26.36 10.75 11.54
N ALA A 206 26.82 11.83 10.91
CA ALA A 206 27.71 12.81 11.56
C ALA A 206 27.02 13.52 12.73
N SER A 207 25.69 13.64 12.69
CA SER A 207 24.85 14.18 13.78
C SER A 207 24.49 13.14 14.86
N GLY A 208 25.05 11.92 14.81
CA GLY A 208 24.82 10.87 15.79
C GLY A 208 23.56 10.02 15.57
N ILE A 209 22.85 10.17 14.43
CA ILE A 209 21.71 9.34 14.11
C ILE A 209 22.21 8.00 13.54
N ASN A 210 21.69 6.90 14.10
CA ASN A 210 21.99 5.56 13.59
C ASN A 210 21.13 5.25 12.35
N ASP A 211 21.64 5.64 11.17
CA ASP A 211 20.97 5.43 9.88
C ASP A 211 20.66 3.96 9.60
N ARG A 212 21.52 3.03 10.07
CA ARG A 212 21.33 1.58 9.89
C ARG A 212 20.10 1.09 10.66
N ALA A 213 19.98 1.47 11.92
CA ALA A 213 18.82 1.09 12.74
C ALA A 213 17.52 1.66 12.16
N VAL A 214 17.53 2.90 11.68
CA VAL A 214 16.37 3.52 11.03
C VAL A 214 15.95 2.72 9.79
N LYS A 215 16.90 2.38 8.90
CA LYS A 215 16.61 1.60 7.69
C LYS A 215 16.05 0.22 8.05
N ILE A 216 16.68 -0.51 8.96
CA ILE A 216 16.19 -1.83 9.39
C ILE A 216 14.77 -1.73 9.94
N ALA A 217 14.51 -0.75 10.79
CA ALA A 217 13.18 -0.57 11.40
C ALA A 217 12.10 -0.30 10.36
N VAL A 218 12.35 0.56 9.36
CA VAL A 218 11.32 0.89 8.35
C VAL A 218 11.05 -0.27 7.39
N TYR A 219 12.06 -1.05 6.99
CA TYR A 219 11.85 -2.26 6.17
C TYR A 219 11.13 -3.36 6.95
N THR A 220 11.46 -3.55 8.23
CA THR A 220 10.74 -4.48 9.10
C THR A 220 9.28 -4.07 9.29
N PHE A 221 9.03 -2.78 9.49
CA PHE A 221 7.67 -2.26 9.60
C PHE A 221 6.89 -2.44 8.29
N ALA A 222 7.49 -2.18 7.12
CA ALA A 222 6.85 -2.40 5.83
C ALA A 222 6.50 -3.87 5.60
N ALA A 223 7.38 -4.80 5.99
CA ALA A 223 7.11 -6.24 5.92
C ALA A 223 5.96 -6.66 6.86
N LEU A 224 5.86 -6.08 8.07
CA LEU A 224 4.71 -6.31 8.95
C LEU A 224 3.40 -5.79 8.35
N CYS A 225 3.41 -4.61 7.72
CA CYS A 225 2.27 -4.11 6.97
C CYS A 225 1.87 -5.08 5.85
N ALA A 226 2.85 -5.62 5.12
CA ALA A 226 2.60 -6.61 4.06
C ALA A 226 1.99 -7.90 4.60
N ALA A 227 2.43 -8.37 5.76
CA ALA A 227 1.84 -9.55 6.41
C ALA A 227 0.39 -9.32 6.84
N ILE A 228 0.08 -8.16 7.41
CA ILE A 228 -1.31 -7.80 7.76
C ILE A 228 -2.18 -7.76 6.50
N ALA A 229 -1.69 -7.16 5.42
CA ALA A 229 -2.37 -7.14 4.13
C ALA A 229 -2.62 -8.55 3.58
N GLY A 230 -1.64 -9.46 3.71
CA GLY A 230 -1.74 -10.86 3.30
C GLY A 230 -2.76 -11.64 4.12
N LEU A 231 -2.83 -11.44 5.42
CA LEU A 231 -3.85 -12.04 6.28
C LEU A 231 -5.26 -11.57 5.90
N ILE A 232 -5.45 -10.28 5.63
CA ILE A 232 -6.73 -9.73 5.19
C ILE A 232 -7.13 -10.34 3.84
N ASP A 233 -6.22 -10.39 2.88
CA ASP A 233 -6.46 -10.92 1.54
C ASP A 233 -6.87 -12.40 1.58
N THR A 234 -6.08 -13.23 2.27
CA THR A 234 -6.35 -14.67 2.44
C THR A 234 -7.66 -14.92 3.17
N SER A 235 -7.99 -14.13 4.20
CA SER A 235 -9.26 -14.22 4.92
C SER A 235 -10.44 -13.81 4.04
N ASN A 236 -10.29 -12.79 3.20
CA ASN A 236 -11.35 -12.33 2.31
C ASN A 236 -11.79 -13.39 1.29
N ILE A 237 -10.84 -14.11 0.72
CA ILE A 237 -11.12 -15.12 -0.31
C ILE A 237 -11.21 -16.54 0.24
N ASN A 238 -10.94 -16.76 1.53
CA ASN A 238 -10.80 -18.08 2.18
C ASN A 238 -9.84 -19.01 1.42
N ALA A 239 -8.77 -18.46 0.90
CA ALA A 239 -7.75 -19.24 0.19
C ALA A 239 -6.40 -18.52 0.19
N ALA A 240 -5.31 -19.28 0.16
CA ALA A 240 -3.99 -18.75 -0.18
C ALA A 240 -3.71 -19.03 -1.65
N ASP A 241 -3.84 -18.00 -2.48
CA ASP A 241 -3.46 -18.03 -3.90
C ASP A 241 -2.07 -17.39 -4.06
N THR A 242 -1.02 -18.16 -3.90
CA THR A 242 0.35 -17.67 -3.99
C THR A 242 0.79 -17.26 -5.41
N ILE A 243 -0.03 -17.56 -6.42
CA ILE A 243 0.22 -17.14 -7.80
C ILE A 243 -0.18 -15.68 -7.99
N ASN A 244 -1.38 -15.32 -7.52
CA ASN A 244 -1.98 -14.01 -7.77
C ASN A 244 -1.90 -13.06 -6.56
N ALA A 245 -1.82 -13.58 -5.32
CA ALA A 245 -1.76 -12.74 -4.13
C ALA A 245 -0.60 -11.75 -4.17
N GLY A 246 -0.88 -10.49 -3.95
CA GLY A 246 0.11 -9.42 -3.92
C GLY A 246 0.83 -9.13 -5.24
N VAL A 247 0.33 -9.61 -6.41
CA VAL A 247 0.93 -9.30 -7.72
C VAL A 247 0.67 -7.83 -8.06
N PHE A 248 1.75 -7.09 -8.35
CA PHE A 248 1.76 -5.64 -8.61
C PHE A 248 1.32 -4.75 -7.44
N THR A 249 1.04 -5.30 -6.26
CA THR A 249 0.67 -4.48 -5.10
C THR A 249 1.81 -3.60 -4.60
N GLU A 250 3.07 -4.04 -4.80
CA GLU A 250 4.25 -3.23 -4.56
C GLU A 250 4.25 -1.95 -5.40
N LEU A 251 3.89 -2.05 -6.69
CA LEU A 251 3.78 -0.90 -7.58
C LEU A 251 2.63 0.01 -7.17
N ASP A 252 1.49 -0.55 -6.80
CA ASP A 252 0.34 0.21 -6.31
C ASP A 252 0.67 0.98 -5.03
N ALA A 253 1.41 0.37 -4.10
CA ALA A 253 1.87 1.03 -2.89
C ALA A 253 2.84 2.19 -3.20
N ILE A 254 3.79 1.99 -4.11
CA ILE A 254 4.72 3.04 -4.57
C ILE A 254 3.91 4.17 -5.23
N PHE A 255 3.00 3.86 -6.12
CA PHE A 255 2.18 4.86 -6.80
C PHE A 255 1.32 5.66 -5.83
N ALA A 256 0.70 5.00 -4.84
CA ALA A 256 -0.07 5.67 -3.80
C ALA A 256 0.78 6.70 -3.04
N VAL A 257 2.02 6.33 -2.71
CA VAL A 257 2.96 7.19 -1.98
C VAL A 257 3.46 8.36 -2.84
N VAL A 258 3.80 8.11 -4.11
CA VAL A 258 4.29 9.13 -5.04
C VAL A 258 3.18 10.10 -5.41
N VAL A 259 2.01 9.59 -5.77
CA VAL A 259 0.80 10.39 -6.02
C VAL A 259 0.44 11.19 -4.78
N GLY A 260 0.62 10.62 -3.58
CA GLY A 260 0.45 11.29 -2.29
C GLY A 260 1.44 12.43 -2.02
N GLY A 261 2.41 12.66 -2.91
CA GLY A 261 3.35 13.78 -2.87
C GLY A 261 4.65 13.53 -2.09
N THR A 262 4.94 12.28 -1.73
CA THR A 262 6.23 11.87 -1.15
C THR A 262 7.22 11.60 -2.29
N ALA A 263 8.38 12.26 -2.26
CA ALA A 263 9.39 12.11 -3.30
C ALA A 263 10.18 10.81 -3.14
N LEU A 264 10.46 10.11 -4.26
CA LEU A 264 11.29 8.89 -4.26
C LEU A 264 12.74 9.12 -3.82
N THR A 265 13.20 10.37 -3.86
CA THR A 265 14.55 10.76 -3.40
C THR A 265 14.71 10.73 -1.88
N GLY A 266 13.63 10.51 -1.14
CA GLY A 266 13.63 10.51 0.31
C GLY A 266 13.48 11.89 0.95
N GLY A 267 13.57 11.95 2.27
CA GLY A 267 13.38 13.13 3.09
C GLY A 267 11.94 13.32 3.55
N ARG A 268 11.36 14.50 3.32
CA ARG A 268 10.01 14.82 3.79
C ARG A 268 8.95 13.93 3.16
N PHE A 269 8.05 13.42 3.97
CA PHE A 269 6.97 12.52 3.56
C PHE A 269 5.60 12.94 4.13
N SER A 270 4.55 12.35 3.59
CA SER A 270 3.16 12.60 4.01
C SER A 270 2.35 11.32 4.07
N LEU A 271 2.15 10.77 5.27
CA LEU A 271 1.27 9.61 5.48
C LEU A 271 -0.15 9.89 5.01
N THR A 272 -0.68 11.09 5.29
CA THR A 272 -2.03 11.49 4.85
C THR A 272 -2.10 11.56 3.32
N GLY A 273 -1.06 12.08 2.66
CA GLY A 273 -0.99 12.11 1.21
C GLY A 273 -1.00 10.71 0.62
N SER A 274 -0.19 9.79 1.16
CA SER A 274 -0.13 8.39 0.70
C SER A 274 -1.47 7.66 0.88
N LEU A 275 -2.18 7.92 1.98
CA LEU A 275 -3.51 7.38 2.20
C LEU A 275 -4.51 7.88 1.15
N ILE A 276 -4.51 9.19 0.85
CA ILE A 276 -5.35 9.77 -0.20
C ILE A 276 -5.00 9.15 -1.56
N GLY A 277 -3.70 8.94 -1.84
CA GLY A 277 -3.24 8.26 -3.05
C GLY A 277 -3.75 6.83 -3.15
N ALA A 278 -3.71 6.05 -2.07
CA ALA A 278 -4.24 4.69 -2.04
C ALA A 278 -5.76 4.66 -2.27
N ILE A 279 -6.52 5.55 -1.62
CA ILE A 279 -7.97 5.66 -1.82
C ILE A 279 -8.29 6.11 -3.26
N LEU A 280 -7.54 7.04 -3.82
CA LEU A 280 -7.71 7.47 -5.21
C LEU A 280 -7.54 6.30 -6.18
N LEU A 281 -6.46 5.52 -6.03
CA LEU A 281 -6.22 4.36 -6.89
C LEU A 281 -7.32 3.30 -6.74
N GLN A 282 -7.77 3.02 -5.53
CA GLN A 282 -8.87 2.08 -5.32
C GLN A 282 -10.19 2.60 -5.87
N THR A 283 -10.49 3.89 -5.70
CA THR A 283 -11.70 4.49 -6.30
C THR A 283 -11.68 4.37 -7.81
N LEU A 284 -10.51 4.62 -8.43
CA LEU A 284 -10.32 4.44 -9.88
C LEU A 284 -10.58 2.99 -10.30
N MET A 285 -10.00 2.01 -9.60
CA MET A 285 -10.20 0.59 -9.91
C MET A 285 -11.67 0.19 -9.77
N THR A 286 -12.33 0.62 -8.69
CA THR A 286 -13.77 0.37 -8.49
C THR A 286 -14.60 0.98 -9.61
N THR A 287 -14.28 2.22 -10.03
CA THR A 287 -14.94 2.89 -11.15
C THR A 287 -14.77 2.08 -12.45
N LEU A 288 -13.55 1.66 -12.79
CA LEU A 288 -13.27 0.87 -13.99
C LEU A 288 -14.06 -0.43 -14.01
N TYR A 289 -14.08 -1.16 -12.88
CA TYR A 289 -14.84 -2.41 -12.78
C TYR A 289 -16.35 -2.19 -12.87
N THR A 290 -16.88 -1.10 -12.33
CA THR A 290 -18.31 -0.75 -12.45
C THR A 290 -18.68 -0.48 -13.91
N TYR A 291 -17.74 0.03 -14.74
CA TYR A 291 -17.92 0.17 -16.19
C TYR A 291 -17.64 -1.12 -16.98
N GLY A 292 -17.40 -2.24 -16.31
CA GLY A 292 -17.17 -3.52 -16.96
C GLY A 292 -15.79 -3.68 -17.62
N VAL A 293 -14.80 -2.85 -17.22
CA VAL A 293 -13.43 -3.02 -17.68
C VAL A 293 -12.85 -4.32 -17.10
N PRO A 294 -12.38 -5.28 -17.92
CA PRO A 294 -11.79 -6.50 -17.42
C PRO A 294 -10.56 -6.25 -16.53
N SER A 295 -10.33 -7.12 -15.54
CA SER A 295 -9.20 -7.04 -14.60
C SER A 295 -7.84 -6.96 -15.33
N ASP A 296 -7.70 -7.71 -16.42
CA ASP A 296 -6.45 -7.79 -17.17
C ASP A 296 -6.12 -6.50 -17.95
N VAL A 297 -7.14 -5.72 -18.30
CA VAL A 297 -7.01 -4.45 -19.03
C VAL A 297 -6.93 -3.25 -18.08
N ALA A 298 -7.51 -3.36 -16.89
CA ALA A 298 -7.59 -2.27 -15.90
C ALA A 298 -6.23 -1.62 -15.53
N PRO A 299 -5.08 -2.32 -15.55
CA PRO A 299 -3.77 -1.69 -15.34
C PRO A 299 -3.42 -0.59 -16.35
N VAL A 300 -3.93 -0.65 -17.59
CA VAL A 300 -3.61 0.34 -18.63
C VAL A 300 -4.21 1.71 -18.31
N PRO A 301 -5.55 1.88 -18.15
CA PRO A 301 -6.12 3.16 -17.75
C PRO A 301 -5.61 3.62 -16.37
N LYS A 302 -5.34 2.70 -15.44
CA LYS A 302 -4.70 3.05 -14.16
C LYS A 302 -3.35 3.73 -14.38
N ALA A 303 -2.47 3.16 -15.20
CA ALA A 303 -1.16 3.73 -15.50
C ALA A 303 -1.27 5.12 -16.16
N LEU A 304 -2.23 5.34 -17.06
CA LEU A 304 -2.46 6.63 -17.68
C LEU A 304 -2.91 7.69 -16.68
N VAL A 305 -3.80 7.35 -15.74
CA VAL A 305 -4.22 8.27 -14.68
C VAL A 305 -3.06 8.61 -13.75
N ILE A 306 -2.26 7.62 -13.35
CA ILE A 306 -1.06 7.83 -12.53
C ILE A 306 -0.09 8.77 -13.25
N LEU A 307 0.19 8.52 -14.53
CA LEU A 307 1.06 9.37 -15.34
C LEU A 307 0.53 10.80 -15.39
N GLY A 308 -0.77 10.98 -15.63
CA GLY A 308 -1.40 12.29 -15.64
C GLY A 308 -1.24 13.05 -14.31
N VAL A 309 -1.49 12.37 -13.18
CA VAL A 309 -1.32 12.98 -11.85
C VAL A 309 0.14 13.32 -11.58
N CYS A 310 1.09 12.44 -11.92
CA CYS A 310 2.52 12.69 -11.75
C CYS A 310 3.00 13.87 -12.61
N LEU A 311 2.57 13.96 -13.86
CA LEU A 311 2.88 15.10 -14.74
C LEU A 311 2.35 16.41 -14.16
N MET A 312 1.11 16.41 -13.67
CA MET A 312 0.52 17.60 -13.04
C MET A 312 1.25 18.02 -11.74
N GLN A 313 1.91 17.10 -11.06
CA GLN A 313 2.73 17.40 -9.88
C GLN A 313 4.11 17.96 -10.25
N SER A 314 4.67 17.65 -11.45
CA SER A 314 5.97 18.14 -11.89
C SER A 314 5.95 19.64 -12.14
N PRO A 315 6.84 20.43 -11.47
CA PRO A 315 6.98 21.85 -11.73
C PRO A 315 7.41 22.12 -13.18
N GLU A 316 8.37 21.34 -13.69
CA GLU A 316 8.92 21.50 -15.04
C GLU A 316 7.83 21.32 -16.10
N PHE A 317 6.98 20.32 -15.95
CA PHE A 317 5.85 20.09 -16.87
C PHE A 317 4.86 21.25 -16.85
N ARG A 318 4.48 21.74 -15.66
CA ARG A 318 3.57 22.89 -15.52
C ARG A 318 4.15 24.16 -16.14
N ASP A 319 5.44 24.38 -15.97
CA ASP A 319 6.10 25.57 -16.56
C ASP A 319 6.21 25.43 -18.08
N SER A 320 6.46 24.24 -18.60
CA SER A 320 6.44 23.95 -20.03
C SER A 320 5.06 24.19 -20.64
N VAL A 321 4.00 23.68 -20.01
CA VAL A 321 2.61 23.90 -20.46
C VAL A 321 2.25 25.38 -20.41
N ARG A 322 2.61 26.09 -19.33
CA ARG A 322 2.36 27.55 -19.23
C ARG A 322 3.10 28.35 -20.29
N SER A 323 4.34 27.98 -20.60
CA SER A 323 5.14 28.64 -21.64
C SER A 323 4.50 28.43 -23.01
N TRP A 324 4.03 27.21 -23.30
CA TRP A 324 3.36 26.89 -24.55
C TRP A 324 2.09 27.73 -24.76
N PHE A 325 1.23 27.84 -23.73
CA PHE A 325 0.02 28.69 -23.79
C PHE A 325 0.35 30.18 -23.99
N ARG A 326 1.40 30.72 -23.31
CA ARG A 326 1.82 32.10 -23.50
C ARG A 326 2.34 32.39 -24.91
N ILE A 327 3.02 31.44 -25.53
CA ILE A 327 3.47 31.57 -26.92
C ILE A 327 2.28 31.61 -27.88
N HIS A 328 1.27 30.77 -27.69
CA HIS A 328 0.06 30.73 -28.51
C HIS A 328 -0.75 32.02 -28.37
N GLN A 329 -0.95 32.55 -27.17
CA GLN A 329 -1.63 33.83 -26.95
C GLN A 329 -0.91 34.98 -27.68
N LYS A 330 0.42 35.03 -27.60
CA LYS A 330 1.19 36.07 -28.33
C LYS A 330 1.14 35.92 -29.85
N LEU A 331 0.91 34.73 -30.37
CA LEU A 331 0.73 34.50 -31.81
C LEU A 331 -0.67 34.88 -32.28
N GLU A 332 -1.68 34.70 -31.44
CA GLU A 332 -3.06 35.15 -31.72
C GLU A 332 -3.21 36.67 -31.65
N GLU A 333 -2.58 37.36 -30.71
CA GLU A 333 -2.52 38.81 -30.59
C GLU A 333 -1.76 39.51 -31.75
N ARG A 334 -0.97 38.75 -32.51
CA ARG A 334 -0.23 39.26 -33.69
C ARG A 334 -0.94 39.00 -35.02
N ARG A 335 -2.08 38.31 -35.03
CA ARG A 335 -2.97 38.12 -36.21
C ARG A 335 -4.14 39.08 -36.19
#